data_247af03e02eb339adcdea7199909c0e6
#
_entry.id   247af03e02eb339adcdea7199909c0e6
#
_cell.length_a   1.000
_cell.length_b   1.000
_cell.length_c   1.000
_cell.angle_alpha   90.00
_cell.angle_beta   90.00
_cell.angle_gamma   90.00
#
_symmetry.space_group_name_H-M   'P 1'
#
loop_
_entity.id
_entity.type
_entity.pdbx_description
1 polymer ?
#
loop_
_entity_poly.entity_id
_entity_poly.type
_entity_poly.pdbx_seq_one_letter_code
_entity_poly.pdbx_strand_id
1 'polypeptide(L)'
;ASAFLGGIANNYHSNLLLDAQSDLVVVEADEFDRSFHHLSPYMSVITSMDADHLDIYGTEAAYRESFAQYASLVEHALVVKRGLQFNAESFKARIYTYAVGDEADFYADNVVVEDGAIRFDFHYPNGVLSGVALGVPAWVNIENSVAAMALAHLAGASDEELRKGVESF
;
A
#
# COMPACT_ATOMS: atom_id res chain seq x y z
N ALA A 1 11.63 -11.22 0.84
CA ALA A 1 11.98 -9.79 0.78
C ALA A 1 12.58 -9.32 2.11
N SER A 2 13.52 -8.39 2.07
CA SER A 2 13.90 -7.63 3.25
C SER A 2 12.84 -6.58 3.56
N ALA A 3 12.71 -6.17 4.84
CA ALA A 3 11.77 -5.10 5.22
C ALA A 3 12.33 -4.24 6.36
N PHE A 4 12.03 -2.95 6.28
CA PHE A 4 12.23 -1.98 7.36
C PHE A 4 10.90 -1.27 7.63
N LEU A 5 10.38 -1.48 8.85
CA LEU A 5 9.04 -1.08 9.25
C LEU A 5 9.12 -0.07 10.40
N GLY A 6 8.17 0.84 10.50
CA GLY A 6 8.06 1.81 11.59
C GLY A 6 7.69 1.18 12.94
N GLY A 7 7.02 0.01 12.91
CA GLY A 7 6.60 -0.73 14.10
C GLY A 7 7.13 -2.16 14.12
N ILE A 8 7.07 -2.82 15.28
CA ILE A 8 7.43 -4.23 15.44
C ILE A 8 6.29 -5.09 14.89
N ALA A 9 6.58 -5.88 13.86
CA ALA A 9 5.64 -6.84 13.30
C ALA A 9 5.43 -8.01 14.27
N ASN A 10 4.18 -8.30 14.60
CA ASN A 10 3.84 -9.33 15.59
C ASN A 10 4.28 -10.74 15.18
N ASN A 11 4.18 -11.05 13.90
CA ASN A 11 4.53 -12.36 13.34
C ASN A 11 6.06 -12.59 13.26
N TYR A 12 6.87 -11.53 13.26
CA TYR A 12 8.33 -11.61 13.18
C TYR A 12 9.06 -11.12 14.44
N HIS A 13 8.34 -10.47 15.37
CA HIS A 13 8.89 -9.85 16.58
C HIS A 13 10.07 -8.90 16.30
N SER A 14 10.05 -8.25 15.14
CA SER A 14 11.08 -7.33 14.66
C SER A 14 10.48 -6.29 13.72
N ASN A 15 11.13 -5.15 13.61
CA ASN A 15 10.87 -4.13 12.58
C ASN A 15 11.92 -4.17 11.46
N LEU A 16 12.90 -5.04 11.56
CA LEU A 16 13.93 -5.27 10.54
C LEU A 16 13.94 -6.74 10.15
N LEU A 17 13.67 -7.02 8.89
CA LEU A 17 13.77 -8.33 8.28
C LEU A 17 14.86 -8.28 7.20
N LEU A 18 15.78 -9.23 7.23
CA LEU A 18 16.86 -9.34 6.25
C LEU A 18 16.74 -10.67 5.51
N ASP A 19 16.66 -10.57 4.19
CA ASP A 19 16.64 -11.73 3.28
C ASP A 19 17.74 -11.55 2.22
N ALA A 20 18.85 -12.24 2.40
CA ALA A 20 20.00 -12.16 1.51
C ALA A 20 19.75 -12.77 0.10
N GLN A 21 18.62 -13.44 -0.11
CA GLN A 21 18.26 -14.07 -1.38
C GLN A 21 17.24 -13.24 -2.18
N SER A 22 16.77 -12.14 -1.62
CA SER A 22 15.77 -11.28 -2.26
C SER A 22 16.36 -9.94 -2.67
N ASP A 23 16.07 -9.51 -3.88
CA ASP A 23 16.40 -8.18 -4.39
C ASP A 23 15.37 -7.12 -3.97
N LEU A 24 14.28 -7.54 -3.30
CA LEU A 24 13.23 -6.65 -2.85
C LEU A 24 13.46 -6.18 -1.42
N VAL A 25 13.30 -4.88 -1.22
CA VAL A 25 13.26 -4.25 0.10
C VAL A 25 11.95 -3.48 0.24
N VAL A 26 11.18 -3.79 1.29
CA VAL A 26 9.97 -3.06 1.66
C VAL A 26 10.34 -2.04 2.74
N VAL A 27 10.02 -0.77 2.51
CA VAL A 27 10.32 0.31 3.45
C VAL A 27 9.03 1.09 3.71
N GLU A 28 8.75 1.35 4.98
CA GLU A 28 7.72 2.31 5.35
C GLU A 28 8.26 3.72 5.11
N ALA A 29 7.64 4.44 4.17
CA ALA A 29 8.02 5.79 3.80
C ALA A 29 7.38 6.78 4.77
N ASP A 30 8.18 7.65 5.38
CA ASP A 30 7.72 8.64 6.35
C ASP A 30 7.73 10.06 5.73
N GLU A 31 6.58 10.71 5.75
CA GLU A 31 6.40 12.07 5.24
C GLU A 31 6.71 13.16 6.28
N PHE A 32 6.77 12.81 7.57
CA PHE A 32 6.84 13.79 8.68
C PHE A 32 7.89 14.88 8.48
N ASP A 33 9.12 14.50 8.18
CA ASP A 33 10.24 15.43 7.96
C ASP A 33 10.68 15.46 6.48
N ARG A 34 9.82 14.99 5.58
CA ARG A 34 10.10 14.79 4.15
C ARG A 34 11.20 13.77 3.88
N SER A 35 11.48 12.87 4.83
CA SER A 35 12.51 11.83 4.64
C SER A 35 12.21 10.92 3.46
N PHE A 36 10.94 10.71 3.12
CA PHE A 36 10.52 9.94 1.94
C PHE A 36 11.08 10.48 0.60
N HIS A 37 11.47 11.77 0.52
CA HIS A 37 12.12 12.34 -0.66
C HIS A 37 13.54 11.83 -0.90
N HIS A 38 14.16 11.20 0.08
CA HIS A 38 15.49 10.58 -0.06
C HIS A 38 15.43 9.14 -0.57
N LEU A 39 14.23 8.60 -0.73
CA LEU A 39 14.02 7.26 -1.27
C LEU A 39 14.10 7.28 -2.80
N SER A 40 14.41 6.11 -3.36
CA SER A 40 14.36 5.84 -4.81
C SER A 40 13.44 4.63 -5.05
N PRO A 41 12.12 4.81 -4.90
CA PRO A 41 11.19 3.69 -4.92
C PRO A 41 11.00 3.16 -6.34
N TYR A 42 11.19 1.86 -6.53
CA TYR A 42 10.82 1.18 -7.76
C TYR A 42 9.30 1.12 -7.90
N MET A 43 8.61 0.75 -6.80
CA MET A 43 7.15 0.82 -6.69
C MET A 43 6.76 1.45 -5.35
N SER A 44 5.59 2.07 -5.29
CA SER A 44 5.09 2.66 -4.07
C SER A 44 3.56 2.61 -3.98
N VAL A 45 3.03 2.76 -2.77
CA VAL A 45 1.61 3.02 -2.54
C VAL A 45 1.44 4.31 -1.73
N ILE A 46 0.42 5.10 -2.08
CA ILE A 46 -0.02 6.26 -1.31
C ILE A 46 -1.45 6.02 -0.86
N THR A 47 -1.62 5.90 0.45
CA THR A 47 -2.90 5.55 1.08
C THR A 47 -3.75 6.76 1.45
N SER A 48 -3.12 7.88 1.78
CA SER A 48 -3.76 9.15 2.06
C SER A 48 -2.85 10.33 1.68
N MET A 49 -3.45 11.46 1.42
CA MET A 49 -2.83 12.79 1.34
C MET A 49 -3.64 13.80 2.15
N ASP A 50 -4.35 13.34 3.18
CA ASP A 50 -5.04 14.23 4.12
C ASP A 50 -3.99 15.04 4.86
N ALA A 51 -4.23 16.36 4.92
CA ALA A 51 -3.23 17.28 5.45
C ALA A 51 -2.94 17.00 6.93
N ASP A 52 -1.72 16.61 7.22
CA ASP A 52 -1.17 16.43 8.55
C ASP A 52 0.17 17.20 8.65
N HIS A 53 0.73 17.28 9.85
CA HIS A 53 2.03 17.91 10.09
C HIS A 53 2.16 19.33 9.52
N LEU A 54 1.08 20.14 9.61
CA LEU A 54 1.05 21.50 9.07
C LEU A 54 2.04 22.45 9.76
N ASP A 55 2.53 22.11 10.93
CA ASP A 55 3.65 22.78 11.62
C ASP A 55 4.97 22.67 10.82
N ILE A 56 5.14 21.59 10.05
CA ILE A 56 6.31 21.34 9.19
C ILE A 56 6.07 21.83 7.76
N TYR A 57 4.89 21.56 7.21
CA TYR A 57 4.56 21.88 5.82
C TYR A 57 4.04 23.30 5.62
N GLY A 58 3.51 23.91 6.68
CA GLY A 58 2.94 25.26 6.67
C GLY A 58 1.55 25.35 6.04
N THR A 59 1.29 24.67 4.94
CA THR A 59 -0.01 24.68 4.23
C THR A 59 -0.34 23.31 3.65
N GLU A 60 -1.64 23.04 3.45
CA GLU A 60 -2.13 21.85 2.74
C GLU A 60 -1.58 21.78 1.31
N ALA A 61 -1.46 22.92 0.63
CA ALA A 61 -0.91 22.95 -0.73
C ALA A 61 0.55 22.47 -0.77
N ALA A 62 1.38 22.92 0.19
CA ALA A 62 2.77 22.47 0.30
C ALA A 62 2.88 20.98 0.69
N TYR A 63 1.95 20.49 1.52
CA TYR A 63 1.85 19.07 1.84
C TYR A 63 1.55 18.23 0.59
N ARG A 64 0.52 18.60 -0.18
CA ARG A 64 0.17 17.93 -1.44
C ARG A 64 1.27 18.00 -2.50
N GLU A 65 1.96 19.13 -2.60
CA GLU A 65 3.11 19.31 -3.49
C GLU A 65 4.25 18.36 -3.12
N SER A 66 4.49 18.15 -1.83
CA SER A 66 5.49 17.21 -1.32
C SER A 66 5.17 15.76 -1.74
N PHE A 67 3.90 15.34 -1.66
CA PHE A 67 3.48 14.03 -2.16
C PHE A 67 3.61 13.91 -3.69
N ALA A 68 3.30 14.97 -4.43
CA ALA A 68 3.51 14.97 -5.89
C ALA A 68 5.00 14.85 -6.25
N GLN A 69 5.86 15.53 -5.50
CA GLN A 69 7.30 15.39 -5.64
C GLN A 69 7.76 13.95 -5.33
N TYR A 70 7.30 13.34 -4.22
CA TYR A 70 7.59 11.95 -3.91
C TYR A 70 7.11 11.00 -5.02
N ALA A 71 5.86 11.16 -5.47
CA ALA A 71 5.29 10.35 -6.54
C ALA A 71 6.13 10.40 -7.83
N SER A 72 6.78 11.53 -8.12
CA SER A 72 7.67 11.69 -9.28
C SER A 72 8.97 10.89 -9.19
N LEU A 73 9.36 10.45 -7.98
CA LEU A 73 10.54 9.60 -7.74
C LEU A 73 10.26 8.12 -8.05
N VAL A 74 8.99 7.72 -8.09
CA VAL A 74 8.60 6.32 -8.34
C VAL A 74 8.90 5.96 -9.80
N GLU A 75 9.62 4.85 -10.01
CA GLU A 75 10.13 4.50 -11.33
C GLU A 75 9.15 3.64 -12.15
N HIS A 76 8.48 2.65 -11.53
CA HIS A 76 7.75 1.62 -12.25
C HIS A 76 6.23 1.65 -12.03
N ALA A 77 5.77 1.57 -10.79
CA ALA A 77 4.34 1.53 -10.47
C ALA A 77 4.02 2.33 -9.21
N LEU A 78 3.00 3.17 -9.30
CA LEU A 78 2.45 3.92 -8.18
C LEU A 78 1.00 3.49 -7.97
N VAL A 79 0.71 2.86 -6.83
CA VAL A 79 -0.64 2.50 -6.42
C VAL A 79 -1.19 3.62 -5.55
N VAL A 80 -2.38 4.15 -5.88
CA VAL A 80 -2.98 5.25 -5.14
C VAL A 80 -4.41 4.93 -4.73
N LYS A 81 -4.80 5.37 -3.55
CA LYS A 81 -6.19 5.28 -3.13
C LYS A 81 -7.08 6.02 -4.13
N ARG A 82 -8.19 5.41 -4.54
CA ARG A 82 -9.17 6.03 -5.42
C ARG A 82 -9.67 7.36 -4.83
N GLY A 83 -9.73 8.39 -5.67
CA GLY A 83 -10.10 9.75 -5.27
C GLY A 83 -8.92 10.66 -4.94
N LEU A 84 -7.72 10.13 -4.73
CA LEU A 84 -6.53 10.97 -4.66
C LEU A 84 -6.22 11.53 -6.05
N GLN A 85 -6.05 12.85 -6.13
CA GLN A 85 -5.79 13.52 -7.40
C GLN A 85 -4.30 13.74 -7.61
N PHE A 86 -3.78 13.08 -8.64
CA PHE A 86 -2.43 13.30 -9.15
C PHE A 86 -2.49 13.72 -10.62
N ASN A 87 -1.57 14.58 -11.02
CA ASN A 87 -1.36 14.84 -12.44
C ASN A 87 -0.52 13.69 -13.04
N ALA A 88 -1.19 12.68 -13.57
CA ALA A 88 -0.58 11.46 -14.08
C ALA A 88 0.42 11.70 -15.23
N GLU A 89 0.27 12.78 -15.98
CA GLU A 89 1.17 13.12 -17.09
C GLU A 89 2.59 13.50 -16.63
N SER A 90 2.75 13.81 -15.34
CA SER A 90 4.02 14.24 -14.76
C SER A 90 4.88 13.09 -14.23
N PHE A 91 4.39 11.84 -14.23
CA PHE A 91 5.08 10.71 -13.61
C PHE A 91 5.60 9.70 -14.62
N LYS A 92 6.74 9.09 -14.30
CA LYS A 92 7.31 7.98 -15.08
C LYS A 92 6.57 6.68 -14.80
N ALA A 93 6.18 6.48 -13.53
CA ALA A 93 5.49 5.29 -13.07
C ALA A 93 4.09 5.17 -13.69
N ARG A 94 3.68 3.94 -13.97
CA ARG A 94 2.29 3.66 -14.26
C ARG A 94 1.46 3.81 -12.98
N ILE A 95 0.40 4.58 -13.04
CA ILE A 95 -0.52 4.79 -11.91
C ILE A 95 -1.60 3.71 -11.95
N TYR A 96 -1.84 3.10 -10.80
CA TYR A 96 -2.93 2.18 -10.52
C TYR A 96 -3.76 2.74 -9.36
N THR A 97 -5.05 2.51 -9.40
CA THR A 97 -5.97 2.88 -8.33
C THR A 97 -6.33 1.68 -7.47
N TYR A 98 -6.58 1.90 -6.18
CA TYR A 98 -7.19 0.88 -5.34
C TYR A 98 -8.36 1.43 -4.53
N ALA A 99 -9.31 0.54 -4.16
CA ALA A 99 -10.52 0.90 -3.43
C ALA A 99 -11.08 -0.25 -2.60
N VAL A 100 -12.04 0.06 -1.71
CA VAL A 100 -12.89 -0.91 -1.03
C VAL A 100 -14.36 -0.55 -1.31
N GLY A 101 -15.13 -1.49 -1.86
CA GLY A 101 -16.54 -1.30 -2.20
C GLY A 101 -16.80 -0.58 -3.53
N ASP A 102 -15.78 -0.03 -4.16
CA ASP A 102 -15.83 0.65 -5.45
C ASP A 102 -14.87 -0.01 -6.44
N GLU A 103 -15.23 -0.03 -7.72
CA GLU A 103 -14.39 -0.56 -8.79
C GLU A 103 -13.13 0.31 -8.99
N ALA A 104 -11.96 -0.32 -9.06
CA ALA A 104 -10.67 0.28 -9.30
C ALA A 104 -9.76 -0.74 -10.04
N ASP A 105 -8.47 -0.42 -10.29
CA ASP A 105 -7.54 -1.42 -10.84
C ASP A 105 -7.32 -2.58 -9.87
N PHE A 106 -7.29 -2.28 -8.56
CA PHE A 106 -7.28 -3.25 -7.46
C PHE A 106 -8.38 -2.88 -6.47
N TYR A 107 -9.24 -3.82 -6.10
CA TYR A 107 -10.29 -3.46 -5.15
C TYR A 107 -10.78 -4.67 -4.35
N ALA A 108 -11.39 -4.38 -3.19
CA ALA A 108 -12.13 -5.38 -2.42
C ALA A 108 -13.62 -5.15 -2.55
N ASP A 109 -14.36 -6.24 -2.70
CA ASP A 109 -15.81 -6.28 -2.57
C ASP A 109 -16.25 -7.52 -1.76
N ASN A 110 -17.56 -7.81 -1.76
CA ASN A 110 -18.15 -8.96 -1.04
C ASN A 110 -17.63 -9.08 0.40
N VAL A 111 -17.50 -7.94 1.08
CA VAL A 111 -17.02 -7.92 2.47
C VAL A 111 -18.05 -8.56 3.38
N VAL A 112 -17.66 -9.63 4.07
CA VAL A 112 -18.47 -10.37 5.03
C VAL A 112 -17.84 -10.26 6.40
N VAL A 113 -18.66 -9.91 7.40
CA VAL A 113 -18.24 -9.85 8.81
C VAL A 113 -19.08 -10.86 9.58
N GLU A 114 -18.47 -11.97 9.99
CA GLU A 114 -19.13 -13.04 10.72
C GLU A 114 -18.23 -13.53 11.87
N ASP A 115 -18.80 -13.73 13.04
CA ASP A 115 -18.13 -14.27 14.24
C ASP A 115 -16.82 -13.53 14.59
N GLY A 116 -16.76 -12.21 14.33
CA GLY A 116 -15.57 -11.40 14.57
C GLY A 116 -14.47 -11.54 13.53
N ALA A 117 -14.68 -12.32 12.48
CA ALA A 117 -13.80 -12.42 11.32
C ALA A 117 -14.30 -11.53 10.17
N ILE A 118 -13.37 -10.99 9.41
CA ILE A 118 -13.67 -10.25 8.18
C ILE A 118 -13.07 -11.02 6.99
N ARG A 119 -13.89 -11.21 5.96
CA ARG A 119 -13.47 -11.78 4.68
C ARG A 119 -13.90 -10.87 3.56
N PHE A 120 -13.14 -10.88 2.45
CA PHE A 120 -13.45 -10.10 1.25
C PHE A 120 -12.92 -10.80 0.00
N ASP A 121 -13.42 -10.41 -1.16
CA ASP A 121 -12.86 -10.79 -2.45
C ASP A 121 -11.91 -9.68 -2.92
N PHE A 122 -10.68 -10.05 -3.29
CA PHE A 122 -9.69 -9.14 -3.84
C PHE A 122 -9.66 -9.25 -5.35
N HIS A 123 -9.98 -8.16 -6.04
CA HIS A 123 -9.94 -8.04 -7.49
C HIS A 123 -8.63 -7.37 -7.94
N TYR A 124 -8.06 -7.89 -9.00
CA TYR A 124 -6.86 -7.38 -9.65
C TYR A 124 -6.98 -7.54 -11.17
N PRO A 125 -6.15 -6.88 -11.99
CA PRO A 125 -6.23 -7.01 -13.44
C PRO A 125 -6.22 -8.47 -13.90
N ASN A 126 -7.32 -8.89 -14.52
CA ASN A 126 -7.57 -10.23 -15.05
C ASN A 126 -7.77 -11.36 -14.01
N GLY A 127 -8.07 -11.04 -12.75
CA GLY A 127 -8.31 -12.08 -11.75
C GLY A 127 -9.07 -11.62 -10.51
N VAL A 128 -9.47 -12.60 -9.70
CA VAL A 128 -10.08 -12.41 -8.39
C VAL A 128 -9.60 -13.49 -7.43
N LEU A 129 -9.22 -13.08 -6.24
CA LEU A 129 -8.88 -13.97 -5.13
C LEU A 129 -10.00 -13.89 -4.09
N SER A 130 -10.90 -14.88 -4.11
CA SER A 130 -12.10 -14.85 -3.29
C SER A 130 -11.86 -15.30 -1.85
N GLY A 131 -12.61 -14.70 -0.91
CA GLY A 131 -12.69 -15.12 0.48
C GLY A 131 -11.38 -14.95 1.27
N VAL A 132 -10.62 -13.88 0.99
CA VAL A 132 -9.41 -13.53 1.75
C VAL A 132 -9.81 -13.17 3.18
N ALA A 133 -9.25 -13.84 4.17
CA ALA A 133 -9.51 -13.55 5.57
C ALA A 133 -8.47 -12.56 6.13
N LEU A 134 -8.95 -11.57 6.89
CA LEU A 134 -8.03 -10.69 7.62
C LEU A 134 -7.50 -11.38 8.88
N GLY A 135 -6.20 -11.34 9.09
CA GLY A 135 -5.57 -11.81 10.34
C GLY A 135 -5.97 -10.93 11.54
N VAL A 136 -6.03 -9.61 11.33
CA VAL A 136 -6.55 -8.65 12.32
C VAL A 136 -7.83 -8.02 11.78
N PRO A 137 -9.01 -8.42 12.26
CA PRO A 137 -10.30 -8.01 11.71
C PRO A 137 -10.67 -6.58 12.15
N ALA A 138 -10.18 -5.60 11.41
CA ALA A 138 -10.57 -4.20 11.51
C ALA A 138 -10.86 -3.64 10.11
N TRP A 139 -11.87 -2.77 10.00
CA TRP A 139 -12.30 -2.24 8.70
C TRP A 139 -11.16 -1.55 7.93
N VAL A 140 -10.35 -0.74 8.61
CA VAL A 140 -9.18 -0.08 8.02
C VAL A 140 -8.17 -1.07 7.43
N ASN A 141 -8.10 -2.29 7.98
CA ASN A 141 -7.18 -3.31 7.50
C ASN A 141 -7.61 -3.94 6.18
N ILE A 142 -8.88 -3.83 5.77
CA ILE A 142 -9.29 -4.21 4.41
C ILE A 142 -8.58 -3.30 3.41
N GLU A 143 -8.65 -2.00 3.62
CA GLU A 143 -8.04 -0.99 2.75
C GLU A 143 -6.51 -1.16 2.69
N ASN A 144 -5.87 -1.31 3.86
CA ASN A 144 -4.43 -1.56 3.95
C ASN A 144 -4.03 -2.86 3.25
N SER A 145 -4.85 -3.91 3.40
CA SER A 145 -4.59 -5.20 2.73
C SER A 145 -4.71 -5.09 1.22
N VAL A 146 -5.73 -4.40 0.69
CA VAL A 146 -5.87 -4.17 -0.75
C VAL A 146 -4.65 -3.45 -1.31
N ALA A 147 -4.19 -2.40 -0.63
CA ALA A 147 -3.00 -1.65 -1.02
C ALA A 147 -1.72 -2.50 -1.01
N ALA A 148 -1.53 -3.29 0.06
CA ALA A 148 -0.39 -4.20 0.18
C ALA A 148 -0.43 -5.33 -0.86
N MET A 149 -1.60 -5.95 -1.08
CA MET A 149 -1.81 -7.01 -2.07
C MET A 149 -1.59 -6.48 -3.48
N ALA A 150 -1.99 -5.24 -3.79
CA ALA A 150 -1.75 -4.61 -5.09
C ALA A 150 -0.25 -4.49 -5.39
N LEU A 151 0.55 -3.98 -4.45
CA LEU A 151 2.01 -3.92 -4.63
C LEU A 151 2.65 -5.30 -4.71
N ALA A 152 2.23 -6.24 -3.86
CA ALA A 152 2.76 -7.60 -3.88
C ALA A 152 2.42 -8.33 -5.20
N HIS A 153 1.20 -8.15 -5.72
CA HIS A 153 0.80 -8.68 -7.03
C HIS A 153 1.67 -8.10 -8.16
N LEU A 154 1.88 -6.78 -8.17
CA LEU A 154 2.74 -6.12 -9.15
C LEU A 154 4.21 -6.55 -9.02
N ALA A 155 4.64 -6.96 -7.83
CA ALA A 155 5.96 -7.55 -7.58
C ALA A 155 6.06 -9.03 -7.99
N GLY A 156 4.96 -9.64 -8.45
CA GLY A 156 4.93 -11.02 -8.93
C GLY A 156 4.55 -12.07 -7.88
N ALA A 157 3.99 -11.67 -6.75
CA ALA A 157 3.49 -12.61 -5.75
C ALA A 157 2.31 -13.43 -6.31
N SER A 158 2.30 -14.73 -5.99
CA SER A 158 1.21 -15.64 -6.32
C SER A 158 -0.01 -15.42 -5.41
N ASP A 159 -1.18 -15.89 -5.85
CA ASP A 159 -2.41 -15.83 -5.06
C ASP A 159 -2.27 -16.49 -3.68
N GLU A 160 -1.50 -17.57 -3.59
CA GLU A 160 -1.22 -18.25 -2.32
C GLU A 160 -0.40 -17.35 -1.37
N GLU A 161 0.61 -16.67 -1.90
CA GLU A 161 1.44 -15.74 -1.12
C GLU A 161 0.66 -14.51 -0.68
N LEU A 162 -0.18 -13.94 -1.56
CA LEU A 162 -1.09 -12.83 -1.22
C LEU A 162 -2.02 -13.22 -0.07
N ARG A 163 -2.67 -14.37 -0.16
CA ARG A 163 -3.57 -14.89 0.88
C ARG A 163 -2.84 -15.07 2.21
N LYS A 164 -1.72 -15.80 2.20
CA LYS A 164 -0.93 -16.05 3.42
C LYS A 164 -0.42 -14.76 4.07
N GLY A 165 -0.01 -13.78 3.26
CA GLY A 165 0.45 -12.48 3.75
C GLY A 165 -0.62 -11.79 4.59
N VAL A 166 -1.83 -11.70 4.07
CA VAL A 166 -2.95 -11.03 4.76
C VAL A 166 -3.46 -11.83 5.96
N GLU A 167 -3.57 -13.16 5.85
CA GLU A 167 -4.06 -14.03 6.93
C GLU A 167 -3.09 -14.12 8.12
N SER A 168 -1.80 -13.86 7.89
CA SER A 168 -0.76 -13.93 8.92
C SER A 168 -0.49 -12.63 9.65
N PHE A 169 -1.07 -11.54 9.19
CA PHE A 169 -0.89 -10.19 9.74
C PHE A 169 -1.54 -10.01 11.11
#